data_55e79f343d92da137959c94a12886eb7
#
_entry.id   55e79f343d92da137959c94a12886eb7
#
_cell.length_a   1.000
_cell.length_b   1.000
_cell.length_c   1.000
_cell.angle_alpha   90.00
_cell.angle_beta   90.00
_cell.angle_gamma   90.00
#
_symmetry.space_group_name_H-M   'P 1'
#
loop_
_entity.id
_entity.type
_entity.pdbx_description
1 polymer ?
#
loop_
_entity_poly.entity_id
_entity_poly.type
_entity_poly.pdbx_seq_one_letter_code
_entity_poly.pdbx_strand_id
1 'polypeptide(L)'
;MIIHSSSVSPVPTHQYLQRTLQYVLYLYCFMLVMQLPLILLEMPVNLTKVTVWLLYLLALGSLLKHRNNLAQPRIKSGLFLLYFSYLVIAIKLWPAVTNTHYFLLLSLVIAGFVFTRQERNIQHTMVAIGLLLYVFISTFLYVNNELYTLIQFCNDITLGVICLVIYRVFQHVTLLRWQHLRSAHTNSVNTLSRFVPNEPDKPDLLWPLGVTRKFDCVTVLFADLAGYTQINRCEGDDKTLAMMKALFRRIDQRLARYGLEKIKTNGDQYIAIGPLQGKDHLNCQVVMDFALELHQLISRLSRRSPIPFQLRIGIATGPLSAGMIGSQRPQFDVWGQTVNLAAYLEQTCTSAAIRCCVNTAALLNLDTTSSYHALRSHKHPQTKGCYEFSPSAH
;
A
#
# COMPACT_ATOMS: atom_id res chain seq x y z
N MET A 1 -22.06 -11.58 -4.56
CA MET A 1 -21.44 -10.92 -3.39
C MET A 1 -20.46 -9.94 -3.95
N ILE A 2 -20.92 -8.72 -4.15
CA ILE A 2 -20.15 -7.61 -4.76
C ILE A 2 -19.13 -7.22 -3.70
N ILE A 3 -17.88 -7.63 -3.88
CA ILE A 3 -16.78 -6.94 -3.21
C ILE A 3 -16.76 -5.56 -3.87
N HIS A 4 -17.57 -4.63 -3.34
CA HIS A 4 -17.22 -3.25 -3.47
C HIS A 4 -15.76 -3.17 -3.03
N SER A 5 -14.87 -2.94 -3.97
CA SER A 5 -13.68 -2.17 -3.69
C SER A 5 -14.15 -0.75 -3.40
N SER A 6 -14.97 -0.58 -2.33
CA SER A 6 -14.84 0.63 -1.59
C SER A 6 -13.33 0.71 -1.40
N SER A 7 -12.70 1.66 -2.06
CA SER A 7 -11.51 2.28 -1.56
C SER A 7 -11.75 2.35 -0.04
N VAL A 8 -11.26 1.36 0.68
CA VAL A 8 -10.97 1.49 2.07
C VAL A 8 -9.79 2.45 2.02
N SER A 9 -10.14 3.71 1.75
CA SER A 9 -9.35 4.82 2.22
C SER A 9 -9.06 4.40 3.65
N PRO A 10 -7.80 4.23 4.05
CA PRO A 10 -7.46 3.89 5.43
C PRO A 10 -8.29 4.88 6.23
N VAL A 11 -9.30 4.36 6.98
CA VAL A 11 -10.21 5.19 7.81
C VAL A 11 -9.27 6.16 8.42
N PRO A 12 -9.40 7.47 8.11
CA PRO A 12 -8.28 8.37 8.32
C PRO A 12 -7.96 8.20 9.78
N THR A 13 -6.78 7.66 10.10
CA THR A 13 -6.31 7.34 11.46
C THR A 13 -6.51 8.55 12.35
N HIS A 14 -6.54 9.72 11.74
CA HIS A 14 -6.88 11.00 12.29
C HIS A 14 -8.34 11.09 12.80
N GLN A 15 -9.35 10.57 12.09
CA GLN A 15 -10.74 10.63 12.55
C GLN A 15 -11.00 9.68 13.73
N TYR A 16 -10.41 8.48 13.69
CA TYR A 16 -10.50 7.54 14.80
C TYR A 16 -9.82 8.10 16.06
N LEU A 17 -8.62 8.65 15.92
CA LEU A 17 -7.87 9.28 16.98
C LEU A 17 -8.63 10.48 17.56
N GLN A 18 -9.21 11.30 16.71
CA GLN A 18 -10.01 12.46 17.12
C GLN A 18 -11.24 12.05 17.95
N ARG A 19 -11.95 10.99 17.54
CA ARG A 19 -13.08 10.43 18.32
C ARG A 19 -12.61 9.87 19.66
N THR A 20 -11.52 9.13 19.71
CA THR A 20 -10.95 8.61 20.96
C THR A 20 -10.60 9.74 21.94
N LEU A 21 -9.98 10.81 21.45
CA LEU A 21 -9.66 11.99 22.26
C LEU A 21 -10.91 12.73 22.75
N GLN A 22 -11.97 12.79 21.96
CA GLN A 22 -13.27 13.33 22.40
C GLN A 22 -13.85 12.50 23.55
N TYR A 23 -13.77 11.15 23.47
CA TYR A 23 -14.24 10.30 24.58
C TYR A 23 -13.41 10.49 25.86
N VAL A 24 -12.09 10.63 25.75
CA VAL A 24 -11.22 10.93 26.90
C VAL A 24 -11.59 12.28 27.51
N LEU A 25 -11.84 13.27 26.70
CA LEU A 25 -12.26 14.60 27.15
C LEU A 25 -13.63 14.55 27.85
N TYR A 26 -14.60 13.82 27.29
CA TYR A 26 -15.91 13.61 27.93
C TYR A 26 -15.78 12.87 29.25
N LEU A 27 -14.89 11.89 29.35
CA LEU A 27 -14.62 11.16 30.59
C LEU A 27 -14.07 12.13 31.67
N TYR A 28 -13.17 13.04 31.31
CA TYR A 28 -12.68 14.07 32.25
C TYR A 28 -13.79 15.02 32.68
N CYS A 29 -14.66 15.49 31.77
CA CYS A 29 -15.83 16.27 32.12
C CYS A 29 -16.72 15.51 33.10
N PHE A 30 -17.02 14.26 32.86
CA PHE A 30 -17.82 13.42 33.70
C PHE A 30 -17.22 13.28 35.11
N MET A 31 -15.89 12.99 35.20
CA MET A 31 -15.19 12.90 36.49
C MET A 31 -15.27 14.21 37.29
N LEU A 32 -15.12 15.36 36.63
CA LEU A 32 -15.26 16.65 37.29
C LEU A 32 -16.71 16.91 37.80
N VAL A 33 -17.70 16.58 36.96
CA VAL A 33 -19.12 16.74 37.35
C VAL A 33 -19.49 15.86 38.52
N MET A 34 -18.98 14.63 38.58
CA MET A 34 -19.23 13.70 39.70
C MET A 34 -18.62 14.15 41.04
N GLN A 35 -17.71 15.11 41.02
CA GLN A 35 -17.18 15.72 42.26
C GLN A 35 -18.06 16.84 42.82
N LEU A 36 -18.96 17.40 42.03
CA LEU A 36 -19.81 18.50 42.46
C LEU A 36 -20.66 18.16 43.71
N PRO A 37 -21.33 16.97 43.78
CA PRO A 37 -22.06 16.57 45.00
C PRO A 37 -21.17 16.51 46.23
N LEU A 38 -19.92 16.02 46.08
CA LEU A 38 -18.99 15.92 47.20
C LEU A 38 -18.57 17.31 47.74
N ILE A 39 -18.43 18.30 46.86
CA ILE A 39 -18.10 19.69 47.21
C ILE A 39 -19.28 20.34 47.92
N LEU A 40 -20.51 20.07 47.50
CA LEU A 40 -21.72 20.63 48.05
C LEU A 40 -22.14 20.02 49.37
N LEU A 41 -21.77 18.79 49.64
CA LEU A 41 -22.05 18.09 50.89
C LEU A 41 -21.10 18.51 52.04
N GLU A 42 -19.97 19.15 51.75
CA GLU A 42 -19.08 19.72 52.76
C GLU A 42 -19.70 21.05 53.28
N MET A 43 -20.09 21.07 54.56
CA MET A 43 -20.60 22.28 55.24
C MET A 43 -19.62 22.70 56.34
N PRO A 44 -19.11 23.95 56.34
CA PRO A 44 -19.35 25.04 55.37
C PRO A 44 -18.64 24.81 54.03
N VAL A 45 -19.30 25.20 52.94
CA VAL A 45 -18.76 25.06 51.54
C VAL A 45 -17.42 25.78 51.43
N ASN A 46 -16.38 25.05 51.13
CA ASN A 46 -15.04 25.63 50.97
C ASN A 46 -14.93 26.35 49.61
N LEU A 47 -14.94 27.67 49.65
CA LEU A 47 -14.90 28.53 48.45
C LEU A 47 -13.67 28.26 47.56
N THR A 48 -12.54 27.91 48.15
CA THR A 48 -11.30 27.55 47.41
C THR A 48 -11.49 26.29 46.57
N LYS A 49 -12.19 25.28 47.10
CA LYS A 49 -12.50 24.05 46.33
C LYS A 49 -13.40 24.33 45.13
N VAL A 50 -14.42 25.18 45.33
CA VAL A 50 -15.35 25.56 44.28
C VAL A 50 -14.65 26.38 43.20
N THR A 51 -13.78 27.31 43.54
CA THR A 51 -13.04 28.13 42.56
C THR A 51 -12.06 27.27 41.73
N VAL A 52 -11.32 26.39 42.36
CA VAL A 52 -10.42 25.49 41.65
C VAL A 52 -11.21 24.59 40.68
N TRP A 53 -12.31 24.01 41.14
CA TRP A 53 -13.17 23.17 40.32
C TRP A 53 -13.73 23.92 39.10
N LEU A 54 -14.20 25.14 39.25
CA LEU A 54 -14.68 25.99 38.17
C LEU A 54 -13.61 26.35 37.17
N LEU A 55 -12.39 26.63 37.62
CA LEU A 55 -11.27 26.95 36.74
C LEU A 55 -10.92 25.74 35.82
N TYR A 56 -10.92 24.51 36.36
CA TYR A 56 -10.68 23.31 35.55
C TYR A 56 -11.84 23.01 34.60
N LEU A 57 -13.10 23.29 35.00
CA LEU A 57 -14.24 23.18 34.09
C LEU A 57 -14.14 24.17 32.92
N LEU A 58 -13.75 25.40 33.18
CA LEU A 58 -13.57 26.44 32.15
C LEU A 58 -12.41 26.07 31.20
N ALA A 59 -11.28 25.60 31.74
CA ALA A 59 -10.15 25.14 30.93
C ALA A 59 -10.55 23.96 30.03
N LEU A 60 -11.30 23.01 30.56
CA LEU A 60 -11.81 21.87 29.81
C LEU A 60 -12.82 22.26 28.75
N GLY A 61 -13.72 23.20 29.07
CA GLY A 61 -14.68 23.80 28.13
C GLY A 61 -13.98 24.52 26.97
N SER A 62 -12.88 25.24 27.25
CA SER A 62 -12.04 25.82 26.21
C SER A 62 -11.43 24.77 25.26
N LEU A 63 -10.96 23.67 25.80
CA LEU A 63 -10.44 22.55 24.99
C LEU A 63 -11.57 21.91 24.15
N LEU A 64 -12.77 21.79 24.65
CA LEU A 64 -13.94 21.32 23.90
C LEU A 64 -14.27 22.22 22.70
N LYS A 65 -14.10 23.54 22.83
CA LYS A 65 -14.25 24.48 21.72
C LYS A 65 -13.26 24.19 20.57
N HIS A 66 -12.07 23.69 20.92
CA HIS A 66 -11.03 23.32 19.96
C HIS A 66 -11.01 21.82 19.59
N ARG A 67 -12.14 21.13 19.77
CA ARG A 67 -12.26 19.67 19.55
C ARG A 67 -11.77 19.17 18.18
N ASN A 68 -11.81 20.00 17.15
CA ASN A 68 -11.34 19.65 15.81
C ASN A 68 -9.80 19.56 15.70
N ASN A 69 -9.08 20.15 16.66
CA ASN A 69 -7.62 20.20 16.70
C ASN A 69 -7.01 19.30 17.79
N LEU A 70 -7.83 18.49 18.48
CA LEU A 70 -7.38 17.63 19.58
C LEU A 70 -6.29 16.63 19.18
N ALA A 71 -6.22 16.28 17.90
CA ALA A 71 -5.20 15.39 17.37
C ALA A 71 -3.78 16.00 17.35
N GLN A 72 -3.64 17.31 17.54
CA GLN A 72 -2.32 17.97 17.57
C GLN A 72 -1.54 17.56 18.84
N PRO A 73 -0.23 17.21 18.72
CA PRO A 73 0.59 16.75 19.86
C PRO A 73 0.62 17.75 21.03
N ARG A 74 0.67 19.04 20.71
CA ARG A 74 0.69 20.11 21.71
C ARG A 74 -0.58 20.17 22.58
N ILE A 75 -1.75 19.95 21.94
CA ILE A 75 -3.05 19.95 22.64
C ILE A 75 -3.19 18.70 23.49
N LYS A 76 -2.75 17.53 23.01
CA LYS A 76 -2.71 16.28 23.78
C LYS A 76 -1.86 16.42 25.04
N SER A 77 -0.63 16.93 24.88
CA SER A 77 0.28 17.18 26.02
C SER A 77 -0.30 18.16 27.01
N GLY A 78 -0.95 19.23 26.53
CA GLY A 78 -1.66 20.20 27.37
C GLY A 78 -2.78 19.57 28.18
N LEU A 79 -3.56 18.65 27.59
CA LEU A 79 -4.60 17.87 28.27
C LEU A 79 -4.02 17.01 29.43
N PHE A 80 -2.90 16.34 29.18
CA PHE A 80 -2.23 15.55 30.22
C PHE A 80 -1.67 16.42 31.35
N LEU A 81 -1.04 17.54 31.02
CA LEU A 81 -0.53 18.49 32.03
C LEU A 81 -1.65 19.12 32.85
N LEU A 82 -2.77 19.49 32.21
CA LEU A 82 -3.96 19.97 32.91
C LEU A 82 -4.50 18.92 33.87
N TYR A 83 -4.58 17.66 33.44
CA TYR A 83 -5.01 16.55 34.29
C TYR A 83 -4.06 16.31 35.46
N PHE A 84 -2.76 16.31 35.24
CA PHE A 84 -1.77 16.13 36.32
C PHE A 84 -1.82 17.27 37.34
N SER A 85 -1.92 18.53 36.89
CA SER A 85 -2.04 19.68 37.78
C SER A 85 -3.32 19.60 38.63
N TYR A 86 -4.43 19.16 37.99
CA TYR A 86 -5.69 18.95 38.72
C TYR A 86 -5.53 17.90 39.84
N LEU A 87 -4.93 16.74 39.54
CA LEU A 87 -4.76 15.68 40.52
C LEU A 87 -3.86 16.11 41.70
N VAL A 88 -2.76 16.83 41.43
CA VAL A 88 -1.87 17.34 42.48
C VAL A 88 -2.62 18.30 43.42
N ILE A 89 -3.42 19.20 42.84
CA ILE A 89 -4.22 20.17 43.64
C ILE A 89 -5.35 19.44 44.38
N ALA A 90 -6.03 18.48 43.74
CA ALA A 90 -7.11 17.71 44.34
C ALA A 90 -6.63 16.93 45.57
N ILE A 91 -5.47 16.32 45.53
CA ILE A 91 -4.88 15.60 46.66
C ILE A 91 -4.64 16.55 47.84
N LYS A 92 -4.19 17.76 47.59
CA LYS A 92 -3.97 18.77 48.63
C LYS A 92 -5.27 19.29 49.23
N LEU A 93 -6.30 19.46 48.42
CA LEU A 93 -7.58 20.03 48.87
C LEU A 93 -8.52 19.00 49.51
N TRP A 94 -8.38 17.74 49.15
CA TRP A 94 -9.20 16.62 49.66
C TRP A 94 -8.35 15.52 50.30
N PRO A 95 -7.63 15.77 51.38
CA PRO A 95 -6.75 14.78 52.02
C PRO A 95 -7.48 13.55 52.53
N ALA A 96 -8.78 13.69 52.88
CA ALA A 96 -9.60 12.58 53.37
C ALA A 96 -10.05 11.60 52.27
N VAL A 97 -10.02 12.00 50.99
CA VAL A 97 -10.32 11.13 49.82
C VAL A 97 -9.02 10.62 49.23
N THR A 98 -8.33 9.82 50.02
CA THR A 98 -6.90 9.50 49.91
C THR A 98 -6.45 8.71 48.68
N ASN A 99 -7.35 8.19 47.86
CA ASN A 99 -6.97 7.33 46.74
C ASN A 99 -6.89 8.04 45.38
N THR A 100 -6.97 9.38 45.35
CA THR A 100 -6.97 10.17 44.14
C THR A 100 -5.67 10.03 43.30
N HIS A 101 -4.55 9.73 43.96
CA HIS A 101 -3.26 9.52 43.31
C HIS A 101 -3.23 8.27 42.39
N TYR A 102 -4.10 7.28 42.62
CA TYR A 102 -4.22 6.12 41.70
C TYR A 102 -4.71 6.53 40.30
N PHE A 103 -5.41 7.64 40.17
CA PHE A 103 -5.79 8.15 38.86
C PHE A 103 -4.59 8.58 38.00
N LEU A 104 -3.42 8.86 38.61
CA LEU A 104 -2.18 9.07 37.87
C LEU A 104 -1.77 7.80 37.10
N LEU A 105 -2.01 6.62 37.68
CA LEU A 105 -1.71 5.34 37.02
C LEU A 105 -2.65 5.11 35.82
N LEU A 106 -3.92 5.53 35.93
CA LEU A 106 -4.84 5.45 34.82
C LEU A 106 -4.35 6.28 33.62
N SER A 107 -3.67 7.41 33.86
CA SER A 107 -3.10 8.24 32.80
C SER A 107 -2.04 7.51 31.98
N LEU A 108 -1.30 6.54 32.56
CA LEU A 108 -0.32 5.74 31.85
C LEU A 108 -0.99 4.87 30.78
N VAL A 109 -2.12 4.27 31.13
CA VAL A 109 -2.90 3.45 30.20
C VAL A 109 -3.50 4.33 29.10
N ILE A 110 -4.10 5.46 29.46
CA ILE A 110 -4.69 6.42 28.52
C ILE A 110 -3.64 6.95 27.55
N ALA A 111 -2.42 7.24 27.99
CA ALA A 111 -1.32 7.68 27.14
C ALA A 111 -1.03 6.68 26.01
N GLY A 112 -1.20 5.38 26.27
CA GLY A 112 -1.03 4.32 25.28
C GLY A 112 -2.00 4.43 24.09
N PHE A 113 -3.21 4.97 24.31
CA PHE A 113 -4.26 5.09 23.30
C PHE A 113 -4.27 6.46 22.62
N VAL A 114 -3.84 7.50 23.32
CA VAL A 114 -3.96 8.90 22.87
C VAL A 114 -2.84 9.31 21.93
N PHE A 115 -1.60 8.86 22.20
CA PHE A 115 -0.44 9.24 21.39
C PHE A 115 -0.20 8.26 20.24
N THR A 116 0.08 8.82 19.06
CA THR A 116 0.43 8.04 17.87
C THR A 116 1.89 7.57 17.93
N ARG A 117 2.24 6.64 17.05
CA ARG A 117 3.62 6.14 16.93
C ARG A 117 4.64 7.23 16.59
N GLN A 118 4.25 8.26 15.85
CA GLN A 118 5.11 9.40 15.53
C GLN A 118 5.37 10.29 16.74
N GLU A 119 4.49 10.25 17.76
CA GLU A 119 4.55 11.02 18.99
C GLU A 119 5.15 10.23 20.16
N ARG A 120 5.85 9.12 19.89
CA ARG A 120 6.37 8.18 20.90
C ARG A 120 7.23 8.85 21.96
N ASN A 121 8.05 9.82 21.60
CA ASN A 121 8.88 10.54 22.57
C ASN A 121 8.01 11.35 23.53
N ILE A 122 6.99 12.04 23.03
CA ILE A 122 6.04 12.82 23.85
C ILE A 122 5.27 11.86 24.76
N GLN A 123 4.80 10.73 24.24
CA GLN A 123 4.13 9.69 25.01
C GLN A 123 5.01 9.22 26.19
N HIS A 124 6.28 8.85 25.94
CA HIS A 124 7.18 8.41 27.00
C HIS A 124 7.45 9.51 28.04
N THR A 125 7.57 10.76 27.60
CA THR A 125 7.72 11.90 28.50
C THR A 125 6.50 12.06 29.43
N MET A 126 5.29 11.98 28.86
CA MET A 126 4.06 12.09 29.68
C MET A 126 3.90 10.92 30.65
N VAL A 127 4.25 9.72 30.23
CA VAL A 127 4.27 8.54 31.13
C VAL A 127 5.30 8.71 32.24
N ALA A 128 6.51 9.18 31.93
CA ALA A 128 7.55 9.43 32.94
C ALA A 128 7.13 10.48 33.95
N ILE A 129 6.54 11.60 33.49
CA ILE A 129 6.01 12.65 34.38
C ILE A 129 4.92 12.08 35.30
N GLY A 130 3.96 11.32 34.77
CA GLY A 130 2.89 10.71 35.56
C GLY A 130 3.43 9.75 36.62
N LEU A 131 4.43 8.91 36.29
CA LEU A 131 5.07 8.01 37.22
C LEU A 131 5.85 8.75 38.33
N LEU A 132 6.64 9.75 37.93
CA LEU A 132 7.40 10.58 38.89
C LEU A 132 6.46 11.28 39.86
N LEU A 133 5.36 11.86 39.38
CA LEU A 133 4.34 12.47 40.24
C LEU A 133 3.69 11.45 41.16
N TYR A 134 3.37 10.26 40.64
CA TYR A 134 2.79 9.19 41.45
C TYR A 134 3.73 8.78 42.59
N VAL A 135 5.02 8.51 42.30
CA VAL A 135 6.03 8.13 43.34
C VAL A 135 6.23 9.26 44.32
N PHE A 136 6.34 10.51 43.84
CA PHE A 136 6.51 11.68 44.72
C PHE A 136 5.33 11.85 45.66
N ILE A 137 4.10 11.73 45.18
CA ILE A 137 2.91 11.88 46.03
C ILE A 137 2.78 10.71 47.00
N SER A 138 3.01 9.48 46.58
CA SER A 138 2.99 8.31 47.45
C SER A 138 4.03 8.44 48.61
N THR A 139 5.24 8.94 48.27
CA THR A 139 6.28 9.21 49.27
C THR A 139 5.88 10.34 50.21
N PHE A 140 5.30 11.43 49.67
CA PHE A 140 4.83 12.56 50.45
C PHE A 140 3.72 12.14 51.44
N LEU A 141 2.77 11.32 51.01
CA LEU A 141 1.70 10.79 51.83
C LEU A 141 2.26 9.88 52.96
N TYR A 142 3.25 9.06 52.64
CA TYR A 142 3.91 8.23 53.60
C TYR A 142 4.61 9.02 54.71
N VAL A 143 5.33 10.08 54.34
CA VAL A 143 6.10 10.90 55.31
C VAL A 143 5.18 11.79 56.18
N ASN A 144 4.08 12.30 55.62
CA ASN A 144 3.26 13.33 56.28
C ASN A 144 1.96 12.80 56.88
N ASN A 145 1.67 11.51 56.78
CA ASN A 145 0.41 10.95 57.28
C ASN A 145 0.68 9.73 58.16
N GLU A 146 0.45 9.87 59.47
CA GLU A 146 0.63 8.80 60.46
C GLU A 146 -0.25 7.57 60.16
N LEU A 147 -1.37 7.74 59.49
CA LEU A 147 -2.27 6.65 59.07
C LEU A 147 -1.78 5.91 57.81
N TYR A 148 -0.81 6.45 57.11
CA TYR A 148 -0.27 5.85 55.89
C TYR A 148 0.86 4.90 56.20
N THR A 149 0.53 3.62 56.33
CA THR A 149 1.44 2.58 56.76
C THR A 149 2.50 2.23 55.71
N LEU A 150 3.63 1.69 56.14
CA LEU A 150 4.67 1.14 55.26
C LEU A 150 4.09 0.12 54.24
N ILE A 151 3.08 -0.66 54.69
CA ILE A 151 2.41 -1.66 53.83
C ILE A 151 1.67 -0.95 52.68
N GLN A 152 0.94 0.14 52.96
CA GLN A 152 0.26 0.91 51.92
C GLN A 152 1.24 1.50 50.92
N PHE A 153 2.35 2.08 51.40
CA PHE A 153 3.41 2.61 50.53
C PHE A 153 4.01 1.52 49.63
N CYS A 154 4.31 0.34 50.18
CA CYS A 154 4.80 -0.78 49.36
C CYS A 154 3.77 -1.25 48.32
N ASN A 155 2.48 -1.29 48.67
CA ASN A 155 1.41 -1.65 47.75
C ASN A 155 1.28 -0.60 46.62
N ASP A 156 1.40 0.66 46.93
CA ASP A 156 1.35 1.74 45.94
C ASP A 156 2.49 1.63 44.92
N ILE A 157 3.71 1.43 45.38
CA ILE A 157 4.87 1.20 44.52
C ILE A 157 4.66 -0.05 43.66
N THR A 158 4.20 -1.15 44.26
CA THR A 158 3.92 -2.39 43.52
C THR A 158 2.87 -2.18 42.43
N LEU A 159 1.80 -1.46 42.71
CA LEU A 159 0.75 -1.14 41.76
C LEU A 159 1.29 -0.29 40.60
N GLY A 160 2.14 0.71 40.88
CA GLY A 160 2.83 1.51 39.87
C GLY A 160 3.68 0.66 38.93
N VAL A 161 4.46 -0.28 39.47
CA VAL A 161 5.26 -1.21 38.67
C VAL A 161 4.38 -2.12 37.81
N ILE A 162 3.29 -2.66 38.37
CA ILE A 162 2.34 -3.49 37.61
C ILE A 162 1.74 -2.69 36.42
N CYS A 163 1.29 -1.48 36.68
CA CYS A 163 0.74 -0.63 35.61
C CYS A 163 1.79 -0.32 34.51
N LEU A 164 3.04 -0.09 34.90
CA LEU A 164 4.13 0.10 33.93
C LEU A 164 4.37 -1.14 33.08
N VAL A 165 4.37 -2.33 33.70
CA VAL A 165 4.53 -3.60 32.97
C VAL A 165 3.37 -3.82 32.02
N ILE A 166 2.13 -3.61 32.46
CA ILE A 166 0.94 -3.73 31.60
C ILE A 166 1.05 -2.75 30.40
N TYR A 167 1.44 -1.50 30.65
CA TYR A 167 1.66 -0.52 29.61
C TYR A 167 2.69 -0.99 28.57
N ARG A 168 3.84 -1.52 29.04
CA ARG A 168 4.90 -2.04 28.16
C ARG A 168 4.44 -3.24 27.33
N VAL A 169 3.75 -4.20 27.97
CA VAL A 169 3.19 -5.37 27.26
C VAL A 169 2.19 -4.93 26.21
N PHE A 170 1.27 -4.01 26.55
CA PHE A 170 0.30 -3.46 25.60
C PHE A 170 0.98 -2.81 24.38
N GLN A 171 1.99 -1.97 24.62
CA GLN A 171 2.77 -1.33 23.54
C GLN A 171 3.44 -2.37 22.63
N HIS A 172 4.03 -3.40 23.23
CA HIS A 172 4.69 -4.47 22.48
C HIS A 172 3.72 -5.28 21.63
N VAL A 173 2.60 -5.70 22.19
CA VAL A 173 1.55 -6.44 21.48
C VAL A 173 0.96 -5.62 20.33
N THR A 174 0.70 -4.35 20.58
CA THR A 174 0.20 -3.44 19.54
C THR A 174 1.19 -3.29 18.39
N LEU A 175 2.49 -3.16 18.71
CA LEU A 175 3.55 -3.10 17.72
C LEU A 175 3.61 -4.35 16.84
N LEU A 176 3.56 -5.54 17.45
CA LEU A 176 3.58 -6.81 16.73
C LEU A 176 2.35 -6.97 15.81
N ARG A 177 1.16 -6.61 16.28
CA ARG A 177 -0.06 -6.63 15.46
C ARG A 177 0.07 -5.71 14.23
N TRP A 178 0.59 -4.49 14.40
CA TRP A 178 0.83 -3.57 13.28
C TRP A 178 1.84 -4.09 12.28
N GLN A 179 2.92 -4.71 12.74
CA GLN A 179 3.91 -5.34 11.86
C GLN A 179 3.29 -6.48 11.06
N HIS A 180 2.50 -7.32 11.70
CA HIS A 180 1.80 -8.44 11.04
C HIS A 180 0.81 -7.96 9.98
N LEU A 181 -0.02 -6.97 10.31
CA LEU A 181 -0.98 -6.39 9.37
C LEU A 181 -0.28 -5.73 8.18
N ARG A 182 0.81 -5.01 8.42
CA ARG A 182 1.59 -4.36 7.38
C ARG A 182 2.25 -5.38 6.45
N SER A 183 2.86 -6.42 7.00
CA SER A 183 3.48 -7.48 6.18
C SER A 183 2.43 -8.25 5.38
N ALA A 184 1.29 -8.59 5.96
CA ALA A 184 0.18 -9.21 5.25
C ALA A 184 -0.33 -8.34 4.10
N HIS A 185 -0.53 -7.04 4.34
CA HIS A 185 -0.94 -6.09 3.30
C HIS A 185 0.10 -5.99 2.18
N THR A 186 1.38 -5.82 2.51
CA THR A 186 2.47 -5.76 1.52
C THR A 186 2.54 -7.04 0.69
N ASN A 187 2.44 -8.22 1.33
CA ASN A 187 2.44 -9.49 0.64
C ASN A 187 1.22 -9.63 -0.28
N SER A 188 0.04 -9.18 0.13
CA SER A 188 -1.16 -9.19 -0.70
C SER A 188 -1.01 -8.29 -1.92
N VAL A 189 -0.51 -7.05 -1.75
CA VAL A 189 -0.25 -6.14 -2.86
C VAL A 189 0.79 -6.71 -3.82
N ASN A 190 1.92 -7.23 -3.31
CA ASN A 190 2.96 -7.86 -4.13
C ASN A 190 2.47 -9.11 -4.87
N THR A 191 1.49 -9.82 -4.31
CA THR A 191 0.88 -10.97 -5.00
C THR A 191 -0.04 -10.48 -6.11
N LEU A 192 -0.89 -9.49 -5.83
CA LEU A 192 -1.82 -8.92 -6.80
C LEU A 192 -1.11 -8.23 -7.96
N SER A 193 0.01 -7.54 -7.71
CA SER A 193 0.79 -6.87 -8.77
C SER A 193 1.41 -7.84 -9.79
N ARG A 194 1.42 -9.13 -9.50
CA ARG A 194 1.82 -10.16 -10.48
C ARG A 194 0.72 -10.47 -11.50
N PHE A 195 -0.52 -10.11 -11.21
CA PHE A 195 -1.70 -10.40 -12.04
C PHE A 195 -2.34 -9.14 -12.61
N VAL A 196 -2.09 -8.01 -11.99
CA VAL A 196 -2.71 -6.73 -12.34
C VAL A 196 -1.60 -5.68 -12.46
N PRO A 197 -1.46 -5.01 -13.61
CA PRO A 197 -0.48 -3.94 -13.74
C PRO A 197 -0.83 -2.74 -12.87
N ASN A 198 0.14 -1.89 -12.65
CA ASN A 198 -0.07 -0.63 -11.96
C ASN A 198 -0.81 0.37 -12.85
N GLU A 199 -1.52 1.28 -12.24
CA GLU A 199 -2.21 2.37 -12.95
C GLU A 199 -1.16 3.33 -13.52
N PRO A 200 -1.18 3.67 -14.83
CA PRO A 200 -0.15 4.50 -15.44
C PRO A 200 0.09 5.83 -14.75
N ASP A 201 -0.98 6.54 -14.36
CA ASP A 201 -0.89 7.85 -13.71
C ASP A 201 -0.59 7.77 -12.20
N LYS A 202 -0.66 6.56 -11.62
CA LYS A 202 -0.48 6.30 -10.20
C LYS A 202 0.27 4.99 -9.98
N PRO A 203 1.59 4.98 -10.16
CA PRO A 203 2.40 3.75 -10.15
C PRO A 203 2.36 2.96 -8.83
N ASP A 204 1.91 3.61 -7.75
CA ASP A 204 1.73 2.95 -6.44
C ASP A 204 0.38 2.23 -6.30
N LEU A 205 -0.52 2.36 -7.28
CA LEU A 205 -1.85 1.76 -7.27
C LEU A 205 -1.99 0.73 -8.39
N LEU A 206 -2.62 -0.39 -8.08
CA LEU A 206 -3.01 -1.38 -9.07
C LEU A 206 -4.18 -0.84 -9.92
N TRP A 207 -4.27 -1.32 -11.16
CA TRP A 207 -5.35 -0.96 -12.06
C TRP A 207 -6.71 -1.27 -11.46
N PRO A 208 -7.65 -0.30 -11.42
CA PRO A 208 -8.95 -0.51 -10.79
C PRO A 208 -9.81 -1.54 -11.55
N LEU A 209 -10.53 -2.39 -10.82
CA LEU A 209 -11.45 -3.35 -11.41
C LEU A 209 -12.59 -2.64 -12.17
N GLY A 210 -12.91 -3.14 -13.37
CA GLY A 210 -14.00 -2.62 -14.20
C GLY A 210 -13.69 -1.27 -14.87
N VAL A 211 -12.48 -0.76 -14.72
CA VAL A 211 -12.05 0.48 -15.39
C VAL A 211 -11.30 0.16 -16.66
N THR A 212 -11.70 0.80 -17.76
CA THR A 212 -11.02 0.77 -19.06
C THR A 212 -10.59 2.19 -19.44
N ARG A 213 -9.43 2.32 -20.06
CA ARG A 213 -8.90 3.60 -20.54
C ARG A 213 -8.50 3.49 -22.01
N LYS A 214 -8.62 4.60 -22.74
CA LYS A 214 -8.17 4.72 -24.13
C LYS A 214 -6.78 5.33 -24.17
N PHE A 215 -5.96 4.81 -25.07
CA PHE A 215 -4.62 5.29 -25.35
C PHE A 215 -4.51 5.53 -26.85
N ASP A 216 -3.95 6.67 -27.24
CA ASP A 216 -3.90 7.09 -28.65
C ASP A 216 -2.79 6.38 -29.42
N CYS A 217 -1.69 6.02 -28.75
CA CYS A 217 -0.55 5.40 -29.39
C CYS A 217 0.13 4.39 -28.48
N VAL A 218 -0.10 3.10 -28.71
CA VAL A 218 0.56 2.00 -28.01
C VAL A 218 1.05 0.97 -29.01
N THR A 219 2.24 0.44 -28.79
CA THR A 219 2.80 -0.63 -29.61
C THR A 219 2.45 -1.97 -29.04
N VAL A 220 1.82 -2.83 -29.82
CA VAL A 220 1.39 -4.17 -29.46
C VAL A 220 2.25 -5.19 -30.19
N LEU A 221 2.69 -6.23 -29.48
CA LEU A 221 3.50 -7.34 -29.98
C LEU A 221 2.75 -8.66 -29.78
N PHE A 222 2.60 -9.42 -30.83
CA PHE A 222 2.22 -10.83 -30.82
C PHE A 222 3.41 -11.66 -31.29
N ALA A 223 3.73 -12.71 -30.55
CA ALA A 223 4.81 -13.63 -30.89
C ALA A 223 4.35 -15.08 -30.73
N ASP A 224 4.52 -15.90 -31.75
CA ASP A 224 4.04 -17.29 -31.82
C ASP A 224 5.14 -18.25 -32.29
N LEU A 225 5.14 -19.49 -31.77
CA LEU A 225 6.13 -20.49 -32.09
C LEU A 225 5.71 -21.38 -33.28
N ALA A 226 6.26 -21.09 -34.45
CA ALA A 226 6.12 -21.99 -35.58
C ALA A 226 6.85 -23.31 -35.31
N GLY A 227 6.14 -24.44 -35.40
CA GLY A 227 6.66 -25.78 -35.08
C GLY A 227 6.20 -26.34 -33.74
N TYR A 228 5.49 -25.59 -32.91
CA TYR A 228 4.98 -26.04 -31.60
C TYR A 228 4.19 -27.36 -31.71
N THR A 229 3.25 -27.46 -32.63
CA THR A 229 2.43 -28.67 -32.84
C THR A 229 3.28 -29.90 -33.16
N GLN A 230 4.35 -29.72 -33.89
CA GLN A 230 5.27 -30.80 -34.19
C GLN A 230 6.06 -31.25 -32.97
N ILE A 231 6.55 -30.30 -32.17
CA ILE A 231 7.23 -30.59 -30.92
C ILE A 231 6.31 -31.39 -30.00
N ASN A 232 5.05 -30.94 -29.85
CA ASN A 232 4.08 -31.60 -28.98
C ASN A 232 3.79 -33.06 -29.41
N ARG A 233 3.68 -33.28 -30.71
CA ARG A 233 3.48 -34.65 -31.27
C ARG A 233 4.68 -35.56 -31.04
N CYS A 234 5.89 -35.04 -31.09
CA CYS A 234 7.11 -35.88 -30.99
C CYS A 234 7.55 -36.08 -29.53
N GLU A 235 7.45 -35.06 -28.68
CA GLU A 235 7.98 -35.08 -27.30
C GLU A 235 6.91 -35.38 -26.24
N GLY A 236 5.63 -35.25 -26.60
CA GLY A 236 4.49 -35.38 -25.71
C GLY A 236 4.22 -34.16 -24.85
N ASP A 237 3.03 -34.14 -24.22
CA ASP A 237 2.50 -32.94 -23.50
C ASP A 237 3.38 -32.50 -22.33
N ASP A 238 3.89 -33.43 -21.51
CA ASP A 238 4.64 -33.06 -20.30
C ASP A 238 5.98 -32.39 -20.63
N LYS A 239 6.73 -32.92 -21.60
CA LYS A 239 8.01 -32.32 -22.00
C LYS A 239 7.78 -30.96 -22.69
N THR A 240 6.78 -30.89 -23.56
CA THR A 240 6.41 -29.65 -24.24
C THR A 240 5.99 -28.57 -23.22
N LEU A 241 5.19 -28.93 -22.24
CA LEU A 241 4.79 -28.00 -21.16
C LEU A 241 6.02 -27.53 -20.34
N ALA A 242 6.92 -28.43 -20.00
CA ALA A 242 8.17 -28.11 -19.30
C ALA A 242 9.04 -27.11 -20.11
N MET A 243 9.19 -27.37 -21.42
CA MET A 243 9.88 -26.49 -22.35
C MET A 243 9.20 -25.09 -22.39
N MET A 244 7.89 -25.04 -22.57
CA MET A 244 7.13 -23.78 -22.62
C MET A 244 7.27 -22.97 -21.33
N LYS A 245 7.16 -23.62 -20.16
CA LYS A 245 7.39 -22.96 -18.85
C LYS A 245 8.81 -22.36 -18.77
N ALA A 246 9.82 -23.09 -19.22
CA ALA A 246 11.19 -22.59 -19.22
C ALA A 246 11.40 -21.43 -20.21
N LEU A 247 10.78 -21.52 -21.38
CA LEU A 247 10.82 -20.48 -22.41
C LEU A 247 10.14 -19.20 -21.94
N PHE A 248 8.88 -19.28 -21.51
CA PHE A 248 8.13 -18.10 -21.05
C PHE A 248 8.81 -17.41 -19.86
N ARG A 249 9.41 -18.17 -18.93
CA ARG A 249 10.22 -17.57 -17.85
C ARG A 249 11.38 -16.73 -18.40
N ARG A 250 12.06 -17.20 -19.44
CA ARG A 250 13.16 -16.46 -20.08
C ARG A 250 12.67 -15.23 -20.83
N ILE A 251 11.49 -15.33 -21.44
CA ILE A 251 10.83 -14.18 -22.11
C ILE A 251 10.41 -13.15 -21.08
N ASP A 252 9.72 -13.56 -20.00
CA ASP A 252 9.27 -12.68 -18.92
C ASP A 252 10.44 -11.91 -18.26
N GLN A 253 11.58 -12.57 -18.06
CA GLN A 253 12.80 -11.92 -17.53
C GLN A 253 13.35 -10.82 -18.45
N ARG A 254 13.23 -10.99 -19.77
CA ARG A 254 13.66 -9.99 -20.75
C ARG A 254 12.66 -8.86 -20.84
N LEU A 255 11.38 -9.19 -20.94
CA LEU A 255 10.29 -8.23 -20.96
C LEU A 255 10.42 -7.21 -19.82
N ALA A 256 10.70 -7.69 -18.60
CA ALA A 256 10.91 -6.83 -17.43
C ALA A 256 12.09 -5.86 -17.59
N ARG A 257 13.17 -6.24 -18.29
CA ARG A 257 14.32 -5.35 -18.54
C ARG A 257 13.99 -4.21 -19.51
N TYR A 258 13.08 -4.48 -20.43
CA TYR A 258 12.60 -3.48 -21.40
C TYR A 258 11.46 -2.62 -20.85
N GLY A 259 10.96 -2.91 -19.64
CA GLY A 259 9.82 -2.19 -19.06
C GLY A 259 8.52 -2.38 -19.84
N LEU A 260 8.38 -3.49 -20.56
CA LEU A 260 7.18 -3.82 -21.31
C LEU A 260 6.15 -4.52 -20.40
N GLU A 261 4.89 -4.45 -20.79
CA GLU A 261 3.80 -5.08 -20.06
C GLU A 261 3.37 -6.39 -20.74
N LYS A 262 3.37 -7.48 -19.99
CA LYS A 262 2.81 -8.76 -20.45
C LYS A 262 1.30 -8.72 -20.32
N ILE A 263 0.60 -8.98 -21.41
CA ILE A 263 -0.87 -9.10 -21.38
C ILE A 263 -1.25 -10.52 -21.00
N LYS A 264 -0.92 -11.49 -21.83
CA LYS A 264 -1.22 -12.91 -21.61
C LYS A 264 -0.44 -13.83 -22.52
N THR A 265 -0.55 -15.14 -22.27
CA THR A 265 -0.20 -16.18 -23.22
C THR A 265 -1.46 -16.93 -23.65
N ASN A 266 -1.52 -17.32 -24.92
CA ASN A 266 -2.60 -18.14 -25.47
C ASN A 266 -1.96 -19.35 -26.19
N GLY A 267 -1.90 -20.49 -25.50
CA GLY A 267 -1.09 -21.63 -25.98
C GLY A 267 0.40 -21.27 -26.04
N ASP A 268 0.97 -21.30 -27.24
CA ASP A 268 2.33 -20.94 -27.54
C ASP A 268 2.51 -19.47 -27.94
N GLN A 269 1.41 -18.73 -28.08
CA GLN A 269 1.41 -17.31 -28.42
C GLN A 269 1.67 -16.45 -27.17
N TYR A 270 2.57 -15.48 -27.28
CA TYR A 270 2.92 -14.50 -26.24
C TYR A 270 2.49 -13.10 -26.68
N ILE A 271 1.75 -12.40 -25.83
CA ILE A 271 1.19 -11.07 -26.11
C ILE A 271 1.75 -10.06 -25.11
N ALA A 272 2.35 -9.01 -25.63
CA ALA A 272 2.92 -7.92 -24.83
C ALA A 272 2.61 -6.56 -25.47
N ILE A 273 2.70 -5.53 -24.66
CA ILE A 273 2.56 -4.13 -25.12
C ILE A 273 3.73 -3.29 -24.62
N GLY A 274 4.00 -2.22 -25.33
CA GLY A 274 4.88 -1.15 -24.91
C GLY A 274 4.32 -0.42 -23.69
N PRO A 275 5.15 0.41 -23.02
CA PRO A 275 4.70 1.23 -21.93
C PRO A 275 3.48 2.07 -22.31
N LEU A 276 2.48 2.12 -21.42
CA LEU A 276 1.26 2.90 -21.64
C LEU A 276 1.49 4.41 -21.47
N GLN A 277 2.68 4.80 -21.04
CA GLN A 277 3.12 6.20 -20.91
C GLN A 277 4.46 6.42 -21.61
N GLY A 278 4.76 7.66 -21.93
CA GLY A 278 6.03 8.06 -22.53
C GLY A 278 5.92 8.55 -23.96
N LYS A 279 7.07 8.68 -24.64
CA LYS A 279 7.11 9.13 -26.04
C LYS A 279 6.89 7.96 -26.99
N ASP A 280 5.97 8.10 -27.91
CA ASP A 280 5.50 7.04 -28.83
C ASP A 280 6.64 6.35 -29.61
N HIS A 281 7.58 7.13 -30.14
CA HIS A 281 8.71 6.57 -30.90
C HIS A 281 9.68 5.77 -30.01
N LEU A 282 9.94 6.21 -28.76
CA LEU A 282 10.76 5.48 -27.81
C LEU A 282 10.08 4.19 -27.35
N ASN A 283 8.77 4.25 -27.10
CA ASN A 283 7.99 3.07 -26.73
C ASN A 283 7.97 2.04 -27.88
N CYS A 284 7.84 2.51 -29.13
CA CYS A 284 7.90 1.67 -30.32
C CYS A 284 9.29 1.02 -30.49
N GLN A 285 10.38 1.78 -30.31
CA GLN A 285 11.74 1.30 -30.41
C GLN A 285 12.02 0.18 -29.38
N VAL A 286 11.61 0.39 -28.12
CA VAL A 286 11.82 -0.62 -27.06
C VAL A 286 11.09 -1.93 -27.38
N VAL A 287 9.89 -1.89 -27.95
CA VAL A 287 9.16 -3.10 -28.37
C VAL A 287 9.88 -3.81 -29.53
N MET A 288 10.43 -3.05 -30.48
CA MET A 288 11.19 -3.61 -31.60
C MET A 288 12.50 -4.27 -31.12
N ASP A 289 13.24 -3.60 -30.24
CA ASP A 289 14.46 -4.14 -29.66
C ASP A 289 14.20 -5.44 -28.87
N PHE A 290 13.11 -5.48 -28.14
CA PHE A 290 12.65 -6.70 -27.47
C PHE A 290 12.31 -7.80 -28.47
N ALA A 291 11.60 -7.49 -29.57
CA ALA A 291 11.26 -8.45 -30.61
C ALA A 291 12.53 -9.07 -31.25
N LEU A 292 13.55 -8.26 -31.52
CA LEU A 292 14.85 -8.70 -32.04
C LEU A 292 15.57 -9.60 -31.04
N GLU A 293 15.59 -9.24 -29.76
CA GLU A 293 16.18 -10.10 -28.73
C GLU A 293 15.44 -11.43 -28.58
N LEU A 294 14.10 -11.45 -28.65
CA LEU A 294 13.32 -12.68 -28.66
C LEU A 294 13.67 -13.56 -29.84
N HIS A 295 13.76 -12.99 -31.03
CA HIS A 295 14.11 -13.72 -32.24
C HIS A 295 15.49 -14.38 -32.11
N GLN A 296 16.49 -13.65 -31.59
CA GLN A 296 17.82 -14.20 -31.31
C GLN A 296 17.81 -15.31 -30.25
N LEU A 297 17.02 -15.11 -29.17
CA LEU A 297 16.85 -16.13 -28.11
C LEU A 297 16.32 -17.44 -28.71
N ILE A 298 15.23 -17.35 -29.46
CA ILE A 298 14.55 -18.50 -30.05
C ILE A 298 15.47 -19.19 -31.06
N SER A 299 16.15 -18.47 -31.92
CA SER A 299 17.11 -19.02 -32.88
C SER A 299 18.24 -19.82 -32.20
N ARG A 300 18.76 -19.28 -31.06
CA ARG A 300 19.78 -19.99 -30.28
C ARG A 300 19.23 -21.27 -29.62
N LEU A 301 18.00 -21.24 -29.12
CA LEU A 301 17.38 -22.42 -28.50
C LEU A 301 17.02 -23.48 -29.55
N SER A 302 16.48 -23.07 -30.67
CA SER A 302 16.13 -23.96 -31.79
C SER A 302 17.34 -24.74 -32.33
N ARG A 303 18.51 -24.09 -32.43
CA ARG A 303 19.75 -24.78 -32.86
C ARG A 303 20.19 -25.93 -31.91
N ARG A 304 19.75 -25.88 -30.66
CA ARG A 304 20.05 -26.91 -29.64
C ARG A 304 18.93 -27.91 -29.45
N SER A 305 17.82 -27.73 -30.13
CA SER A 305 16.65 -28.61 -30.06
C SER A 305 16.71 -29.67 -31.11
N PRO A 306 16.34 -30.93 -30.81
CA PRO A 306 16.23 -31.97 -31.82
C PRO A 306 15.15 -31.70 -32.87
N ILE A 307 14.13 -30.90 -32.49
CA ILE A 307 13.06 -30.45 -33.37
C ILE A 307 13.17 -28.94 -33.52
N PRO A 308 13.45 -28.44 -34.75
CA PRO A 308 13.60 -27.03 -34.98
C PRO A 308 12.27 -26.30 -34.81
N PHE A 309 12.31 -25.11 -34.22
CA PHE A 309 11.18 -24.20 -34.07
C PHE A 309 11.62 -22.75 -34.36
N GLN A 310 10.71 -21.94 -34.77
CA GLN A 310 10.98 -20.57 -35.17
C GLN A 310 9.96 -19.63 -34.52
N LEU A 311 10.29 -18.32 -34.47
CA LEU A 311 9.38 -17.32 -33.92
C LEU A 311 8.83 -16.48 -35.05
N ARG A 312 7.51 -16.30 -35.06
CA ARG A 312 6.80 -15.31 -35.88
C ARG A 312 6.41 -14.14 -34.98
N ILE A 313 6.63 -12.92 -35.43
CA ILE A 313 6.30 -11.75 -34.63
C ILE A 313 5.49 -10.76 -35.49
N GLY A 314 4.37 -10.30 -34.96
CA GLY A 314 3.57 -9.23 -35.50
C GLY A 314 3.57 -8.02 -34.57
N ILE A 315 3.87 -6.83 -35.10
CA ILE A 315 3.94 -5.59 -34.32
C ILE A 315 3.04 -4.53 -34.98
N ALA A 316 2.15 -3.93 -34.18
CA ALA A 316 1.35 -2.81 -34.64
C ALA A 316 1.32 -1.69 -33.59
N THR A 317 1.36 -0.43 -34.08
CA THR A 317 1.30 0.76 -33.24
C THR A 317 0.11 1.61 -33.61
N GLY A 318 -0.68 2.02 -32.62
CA GLY A 318 -1.87 2.86 -32.82
C GLY A 318 -2.76 2.90 -31.56
N PRO A 319 -3.99 3.41 -31.71
CA PRO A 319 -4.92 3.53 -30.60
C PRO A 319 -5.45 2.18 -30.14
N LEU A 320 -5.62 2.05 -28.81
CA LEU A 320 -6.24 0.89 -28.19
C LEU A 320 -6.93 1.27 -26.87
N SER A 321 -7.73 0.36 -26.33
CA SER A 321 -8.26 0.42 -24.98
C SER A 321 -7.60 -0.66 -24.12
N ALA A 322 -7.26 -0.32 -22.88
CA ALA A 322 -6.71 -1.24 -21.91
C ALA A 322 -7.52 -1.19 -20.59
N GLY A 323 -7.61 -2.29 -19.89
CA GLY A 323 -8.30 -2.31 -18.60
C GLY A 323 -8.62 -3.70 -18.06
N MET A 324 -9.26 -3.71 -16.90
CA MET A 324 -9.71 -4.93 -16.25
C MET A 324 -11.09 -5.36 -16.73
N ILE A 325 -11.23 -6.57 -17.24
CA ILE A 325 -12.51 -7.14 -17.68
C ILE A 325 -12.79 -8.46 -16.97
N GLY A 326 -14.08 -8.73 -16.74
CA GLY A 326 -14.58 -9.92 -16.08
C GLY A 326 -15.02 -9.65 -14.64
N SER A 327 -16.05 -10.37 -14.19
CA SER A 327 -16.61 -10.24 -12.83
C SER A 327 -16.13 -11.33 -11.87
N GLN A 328 -15.98 -12.57 -12.34
CA GLN A 328 -15.55 -13.69 -11.49
C GLN A 328 -14.03 -13.89 -11.49
N ARG A 329 -13.40 -13.74 -12.65
CA ARG A 329 -11.95 -13.84 -12.85
C ARG A 329 -11.51 -12.66 -13.69
N PRO A 330 -11.41 -11.47 -13.10
CA PRO A 330 -11.00 -10.28 -13.84
C PRO A 330 -9.58 -10.46 -14.37
N GLN A 331 -9.39 -10.08 -15.63
CA GLN A 331 -8.10 -10.09 -16.30
C GLN A 331 -7.82 -8.73 -16.89
N PHE A 332 -6.57 -8.30 -16.83
CA PHE A 332 -6.11 -7.16 -17.58
C PHE A 332 -5.94 -7.56 -19.04
N ASP A 333 -6.55 -6.80 -19.94
CA ASP A 333 -6.47 -7.07 -21.37
C ASP A 333 -6.48 -5.77 -22.18
N VAL A 334 -6.25 -5.90 -23.47
CA VAL A 334 -6.21 -4.79 -24.44
C VAL A 334 -7.13 -5.06 -25.63
N TRP A 335 -7.78 -4.02 -26.13
CA TRP A 335 -8.75 -4.13 -27.25
C TRP A 335 -8.56 -2.99 -28.25
N GLY A 336 -8.86 -3.27 -29.49
CA GLY A 336 -8.90 -2.28 -30.57
C GLY A 336 -8.35 -2.81 -31.89
N GLN A 337 -8.47 -1.98 -32.93
CA GLN A 337 -7.98 -2.36 -34.25
C GLN A 337 -6.47 -2.60 -34.29
N THR A 338 -5.70 -1.88 -33.46
CA THR A 338 -4.26 -2.06 -33.32
C THR A 338 -3.91 -3.46 -32.83
N VAL A 339 -4.68 -3.99 -31.86
CA VAL A 339 -4.47 -5.35 -31.32
C VAL A 339 -4.78 -6.39 -32.39
N ASN A 340 -5.92 -6.23 -33.09
CA ASN A 340 -6.30 -7.14 -34.17
C ASN A 340 -5.29 -7.10 -35.33
N LEU A 341 -4.75 -5.92 -35.63
CA LEU A 341 -3.72 -5.77 -36.66
C LEU A 341 -2.42 -6.46 -36.29
N ALA A 342 -1.95 -6.32 -35.02
CA ALA A 342 -0.75 -7.02 -34.56
C ALA A 342 -0.90 -8.55 -34.64
N ALA A 343 -2.06 -9.06 -34.22
CA ALA A 343 -2.38 -10.49 -34.34
C ALA A 343 -2.40 -10.96 -35.80
N TYR A 344 -3.05 -10.18 -36.70
CA TYR A 344 -3.08 -10.48 -38.14
C TYR A 344 -1.67 -10.49 -38.75
N LEU A 345 -0.82 -9.52 -38.40
CA LEU A 345 0.55 -9.44 -38.90
C LEU A 345 1.37 -10.65 -38.44
N GLU A 346 1.18 -11.12 -37.20
CA GLU A 346 1.81 -12.34 -36.71
C GLU A 346 1.35 -13.57 -37.49
N GLN A 347 0.03 -13.78 -37.64
CA GLN A 347 -0.54 -14.94 -38.33
C GLN A 347 -0.10 -15.05 -39.80
N THR A 348 0.07 -13.90 -40.48
CA THR A 348 0.47 -13.82 -41.89
C THR A 348 1.98 -13.67 -42.08
N CYS A 349 2.75 -13.56 -40.98
CA CYS A 349 4.21 -13.46 -41.00
C CYS A 349 4.85 -14.76 -41.48
N THR A 350 5.92 -14.65 -42.27
CA THR A 350 6.74 -15.81 -42.61
C THR A 350 7.47 -16.32 -41.37
N SER A 351 7.72 -17.61 -41.30
CA SER A 351 8.49 -18.19 -40.19
C SER A 351 9.86 -17.53 -40.06
N ALA A 352 10.29 -17.28 -38.83
CA ALA A 352 11.52 -16.59 -38.49
C ALA A 352 11.61 -15.14 -38.93
N ALA A 353 10.48 -14.47 -39.09
CA ALA A 353 10.43 -13.03 -39.45
C ALA A 353 9.65 -12.18 -38.44
N ILE A 354 9.88 -10.89 -38.53
CA ILE A 354 9.13 -9.85 -37.83
C ILE A 354 8.36 -9.04 -38.85
N ARG A 355 7.06 -8.90 -38.67
CA ARG A 355 6.21 -8.11 -39.52
C ARG A 355 5.60 -6.95 -38.73
N CYS A 356 5.71 -5.74 -39.26
CA CYS A 356 5.15 -4.54 -38.60
C CYS A 356 4.24 -3.72 -39.53
N CYS A 357 3.32 -2.95 -38.94
CA CYS A 357 2.46 -2.05 -39.69
C CYS A 357 3.20 -0.76 -40.13
N VAL A 358 2.59 0.00 -41.01
CA VAL A 358 3.12 1.26 -41.55
C VAL A 358 3.41 2.27 -40.45
N ASN A 359 2.52 2.40 -39.45
CA ASN A 359 2.72 3.34 -38.36
C ASN A 359 3.96 2.97 -37.51
N THR A 360 4.15 1.67 -37.22
CA THR A 360 5.36 1.19 -36.55
C THR A 360 6.62 1.51 -37.34
N ALA A 361 6.60 1.22 -38.65
CA ALA A 361 7.72 1.50 -39.55
C ALA A 361 8.06 2.99 -39.63
N ALA A 362 7.03 3.85 -39.74
CA ALA A 362 7.20 5.30 -39.76
C ALA A 362 7.82 5.85 -38.47
N LEU A 363 7.35 5.39 -37.32
CA LEU A 363 7.91 5.80 -36.01
C LEU A 363 9.36 5.36 -35.82
N LEU A 364 9.74 4.25 -36.41
CA LEU A 364 11.11 3.68 -36.35
C LEU A 364 12.02 4.18 -37.50
N ASN A 365 11.48 5.00 -38.43
CA ASN A 365 12.20 5.47 -39.65
C ASN A 365 12.83 4.31 -40.44
N LEU A 366 12.12 3.19 -40.57
CA LEU A 366 12.65 1.98 -41.20
C LEU A 366 13.00 2.16 -42.70
N ASP A 367 12.34 3.09 -43.39
CA ASP A 367 12.58 3.39 -44.81
C ASP A 367 13.96 4.02 -45.07
N THR A 368 14.63 4.55 -44.05
CA THR A 368 15.88 5.32 -44.15
C THR A 368 17.10 4.60 -43.60
N THR A 369 16.91 3.53 -42.82
CA THR A 369 18.01 2.82 -42.14
C THR A 369 18.37 1.52 -42.85
N SER A 370 19.55 1.47 -43.45
CA SER A 370 20.17 0.33 -44.15
C SER A 370 20.44 -0.90 -43.26
N SER A 371 20.06 -0.87 -41.99
CA SER A 371 20.28 -1.96 -41.01
C SER A 371 19.24 -3.08 -41.09
N TYR A 372 18.16 -2.91 -41.77
CA TYR A 372 17.09 -3.89 -41.94
C TYR A 372 17.10 -4.42 -43.37
N HIS A 373 17.73 -5.56 -43.61
CA HIS A 373 17.76 -6.17 -44.92
C HIS A 373 16.41 -6.78 -45.28
N ALA A 374 15.93 -6.48 -46.48
CA ALA A 374 14.73 -7.02 -47.13
C ALA A 374 13.37 -6.61 -46.51
N LEU A 375 13.03 -5.33 -46.61
CA LEU A 375 11.64 -4.87 -46.45
C LEU A 375 10.80 -5.33 -47.68
N ARG A 376 9.82 -6.21 -47.43
CA ARG A 376 8.78 -6.54 -48.43
C ARG A 376 7.50 -5.82 -47.99
N SER A 377 7.00 -4.91 -48.86
CA SER A 377 5.69 -4.30 -48.68
C SER A 377 4.62 -5.28 -49.14
N HIS A 378 3.73 -5.68 -48.24
CA HIS A 378 2.54 -6.48 -48.57
C HIS A 378 1.31 -5.59 -48.53
N LYS A 379 0.53 -5.55 -49.62
CA LYS A 379 -0.76 -4.86 -49.65
C LYS A 379 -1.83 -5.77 -49.06
N HIS A 380 -2.47 -5.30 -47.99
CA HIS A 380 -3.62 -5.97 -47.40
C HIS A 380 -4.82 -5.01 -47.32
N PRO A 381 -6.08 -5.48 -47.51
CA PRO A 381 -7.27 -4.63 -47.47
C PRO A 381 -7.45 -3.79 -46.22
N GLN A 382 -6.97 -4.30 -45.05
CA GLN A 382 -7.05 -3.60 -43.74
C GLN A 382 -5.77 -2.82 -43.40
N THR A 383 -4.71 -2.97 -44.19
CA THR A 383 -3.43 -2.28 -43.95
C THR A 383 -3.04 -1.54 -45.22
N LYS A 384 -2.69 -0.26 -45.13
CA LYS A 384 -2.13 0.52 -46.26
C LYS A 384 -0.76 -0.04 -46.71
N GLY A 385 -0.32 -1.15 -46.15
CA GLY A 385 0.93 -1.86 -46.36
C GLY A 385 1.46 -2.42 -45.03
N CYS A 386 2.46 -3.31 -45.11
CA CYS A 386 3.21 -3.79 -43.96
C CYS A 386 4.68 -4.01 -44.36
N TYR A 387 5.56 -4.04 -43.40
CA TYR A 387 6.96 -4.28 -43.58
C TYR A 387 7.32 -5.59 -42.92
N GLU A 388 8.09 -6.44 -43.61
CA GLU A 388 8.57 -7.70 -43.07
C GLU A 388 10.09 -7.78 -43.22
N PHE A 389 10.76 -8.23 -42.19
CA PHE A 389 12.18 -8.46 -42.23
C PHE A 389 12.55 -9.71 -41.42
N SER A 390 13.53 -10.42 -41.90
CA SER A 390 14.13 -11.57 -41.21
C SER A 390 15.40 -11.07 -40.55
N PRO A 391 15.45 -11.01 -39.21
CA PRO A 391 16.69 -10.68 -38.53
C PRO A 391 17.77 -11.66 -38.94
N SER A 392 18.89 -11.20 -39.55
CA SER A 392 20.00 -12.07 -39.89
C SER A 392 20.50 -12.75 -38.63
N ALA A 393 20.65 -14.09 -38.70
CA ALA A 393 21.26 -14.87 -37.64
C ALA A 393 22.77 -14.58 -37.67
N HIS A 394 23.22 -13.62 -36.85
CA HIS A 394 24.62 -13.46 -36.49
C HIS A 394 25.02 -14.38 -35.36
#